data_032217a2d71ef21577163e0f7d85aea0
#
_entry.id   032217a2d71ef21577163e0f7d85aea0
#
_cell.length_a   1.000
_cell.length_b   1.000
_cell.length_c   1.000
_cell.angle_alpha   90.00
_cell.angle_beta   90.00
_cell.angle_gamma   90.00
#
_symmetry.space_group_name_H-M   'P 1'
#
loop_
_entity.id
_entity.type
_entity.pdbx_description
1 polymer ?
#
loop_
_entity_poly.entity_id
_entity_poly.type
_entity_poly.pdbx_seq_one_letter_code
_entity_poly.pdbx_strand_id
1 'polypeptide(L)'
;MNSDRTMPLANTRRDPVRYSGNENLYIVTYDIASPGRWRKVFRIMEGFGEWVQLSVFQCRLSRRRQIELKLALDEVINHTEDHVIIIEVGPAAAIRPRIESLGKSFTVVERGPVIV
;
A
#
# COMPACT_ATOMS: atom_id res chain seq x y z
N MET A 1 -4.67 -23.40 -7.42
CA MET A 1 -5.18 -22.61 -7.65
C MET A 1 -5.17 -21.74 -7.82
N ASN A 2 -4.95 -22.58 -7.87
CA ASN A 2 -5.32 -21.59 -8.17
C ASN A 2 -5.26 -21.02 -8.24
N SER A 3 -5.37 -21.56 -7.63
CA SER A 3 -5.84 -20.79 -7.85
C SER A 3 -5.99 -20.26 -7.88
N ASP A 4 -6.15 -20.84 -7.65
CA ASP A 4 -6.73 -20.07 -7.78
C ASP A 4 -6.83 -19.83 -7.57
N ARG A 5 -6.90 -20.09 -7.25
CA ARG A 5 -7.51 -19.62 -7.17
C ARG A 5 -7.72 -19.34 -6.68
N THR A 6 -7.73 -19.67 -6.37
CA THR A 6 -8.32 -19.17 -6.03
C THR A 6 -8.81 -18.82 -5.85
N MET A 7 -9.20 -19.03 -5.57
CA MET A 7 -10.01 -18.51 -5.35
C MET A 7 -10.49 -17.96 -5.27
N PRO A 8 -10.70 -18.02 -5.18
CA PRO A 8 -11.43 -17.40 -5.13
C PRO A 8 -11.63 -16.60 -5.16
N LEU A 9 -11.90 -16.81 -5.04
CA LEU A 9 -12.28 -15.94 -5.05
C LEU A 9 -12.48 -15.11 -4.96
N ALA A 10 -12.61 -15.19 -4.89
CA ALA A 10 -12.92 -14.36 -4.74
C ALA A 10 -12.98 -13.39 -4.79
N ASN A 11 -13.33 -13.32 -4.74
CA ASN A 11 -13.55 -12.35 -4.66
C ASN A 11 -13.67 -11.37 -4.57
N THR A 12 -13.67 -11.50 -4.58
CA THR A 12 -14.00 -10.77 -4.26
C THR A 12 -14.05 -9.81 -4.05
N ARG A 13 -14.43 -9.66 -4.28
CA ARG A 13 -14.55 -9.01 -3.76
C ARG A 13 -14.48 -8.87 -3.12
N ARG A 14 -15.14 -8.89 -3.38
CA ARG A 14 -14.57 -9.22 -2.46
C ARG A 14 -14.96 -9.66 -1.09
N ASP A 15 -14.84 -10.69 -0.70
CA ASP A 15 -14.88 -11.10 0.68
C ASP A 15 -13.77 -10.36 1.42
N PRO A 16 -14.12 -9.42 2.26
CA PRO A 16 -13.12 -8.52 2.78
C PRO A 16 -12.13 -9.15 3.74
N VAL A 17 -12.48 -10.25 4.34
CA VAL A 17 -11.57 -10.84 5.30
C VAL A 17 -10.72 -11.95 4.75
N ARG A 18 -10.84 -12.18 3.49
CA ARG A 18 -10.08 -13.21 2.91
C ARG A 18 -8.71 -12.73 2.61
N TYR A 19 -7.72 -13.40 3.12
CA TYR A 19 -6.35 -13.11 2.76
C TYR A 19 -5.89 -14.19 1.82
N SER A 20 -5.41 -13.77 0.69
CA SER A 20 -4.79 -14.68 -0.22
C SER A 20 -3.46 -15.12 0.37
N GLY A 21 -3.15 -16.41 0.30
CA GLY A 21 -1.89 -16.91 0.80
C GLY A 21 -0.70 -16.40 0.03
N ASN A 22 -0.92 -15.73 -1.12
CA ASN A 22 0.17 -15.21 -1.92
C ASN A 22 0.28 -13.71 -1.87
N GLU A 23 -0.25 -13.09 -0.83
CA GLU A 23 -0.01 -11.68 -0.62
C GLU A 23 1.16 -11.48 0.33
N ASN A 24 1.95 -10.47 0.04
CA ASN A 24 3.01 -10.04 0.94
C ASN A 24 2.71 -8.66 1.46
N LEU A 25 3.26 -8.38 2.62
CA LEU A 25 3.16 -7.07 3.24
C LEU A 25 4.34 -6.22 2.79
N TYR A 26 4.03 -5.01 2.36
CA TYR A 26 5.03 -4.05 1.94
C TYR A 26 4.86 -2.76 2.72
N ILE A 27 5.96 -2.13 3.03
CA ILE A 27 5.96 -0.75 3.53
C ILE A 27 6.46 0.11 2.39
N VAL A 28 5.69 1.13 2.05
CA VAL A 28 6.04 2.03 0.97
C VAL A 28 6.23 3.42 1.54
N THR A 29 7.37 4.02 1.26
CA THR A 29 7.64 5.39 1.66
C THR A 29 8.05 6.17 0.43
N TYR A 30 7.76 7.47 0.42
CA TYR A 30 8.12 8.26 -0.73
C TYR A 30 8.46 9.69 -0.34
N ASP A 31 9.30 10.30 -1.16
CA ASP A 31 9.73 11.67 -1.00
C ASP A 31 9.54 12.32 -2.36
N ILE A 32 8.50 13.12 -2.49
CA ILE A 32 8.09 13.69 -3.77
C ILE A 32 8.25 15.20 -3.71
N ALA A 33 9.00 15.75 -4.65
CA ALA A 33 9.40 17.16 -4.59
C ALA A 33 8.28 18.14 -4.94
N SER A 34 7.28 17.69 -5.69
CA SER A 34 6.23 18.58 -6.17
C SER A 34 4.92 18.29 -5.43
N PRO A 35 4.23 19.31 -4.94
CA PRO A 35 2.93 19.08 -4.28
C PRO A 35 1.91 18.41 -5.18
N GLY A 36 1.91 18.75 -6.46
CA GLY A 36 0.98 18.13 -7.39
C GLY A 36 1.24 16.66 -7.58
N ARG A 37 2.52 16.29 -7.75
CA ARG A 37 2.87 14.88 -7.88
C ARG A 37 2.67 14.15 -6.57
N TRP A 38 2.92 14.82 -5.44
CA TRP A 38 2.70 14.21 -4.14
C TRP A 38 1.24 13.77 -4.01
N ARG A 39 0.32 14.64 -4.40
CA ARG A 39 -1.10 14.31 -4.31
C ARG A 39 -1.47 13.14 -5.22
N LYS A 40 -0.87 13.08 -6.39
CA LYS A 40 -1.14 11.96 -7.30
C LYS A 40 -0.61 10.65 -6.73
N VAL A 41 0.59 10.69 -6.18
CA VAL A 41 1.17 9.50 -5.55
C VAL A 41 0.31 9.07 -4.36
N PHE A 42 -0.14 10.02 -3.56
CA PHE A 42 -0.98 9.70 -2.42
C PHE A 42 -2.27 9.00 -2.86
N ARG A 43 -2.90 9.48 -3.91
CA ARG A 43 -4.12 8.85 -4.42
C ARG A 43 -3.86 7.44 -4.94
N ILE A 44 -2.76 7.26 -5.62
CA ILE A 44 -2.38 5.92 -6.07
C ILE A 44 -2.23 5.01 -4.85
N MET A 45 -1.50 5.47 -3.85
CA MET A 45 -1.25 4.65 -2.67
C MET A 45 -2.54 4.30 -1.94
N GLU A 46 -3.50 5.21 -1.91
CA GLU A 46 -4.79 4.91 -1.29
C GLU A 46 -5.49 3.73 -1.95
N GLY A 47 -5.25 3.50 -3.20
CA GLY A 47 -5.84 2.37 -3.92
C GLY A 47 -5.13 1.06 -3.67
N PHE A 48 -3.97 1.08 -3.02
CA PHE A 48 -3.17 -0.12 -2.84
C PHE A 48 -2.89 -0.47 -1.38
N GLY A 49 -3.08 0.46 -0.46
CA GLY A 49 -2.75 0.17 0.93
C GLY A 49 -3.40 1.11 1.90
N GLU A 50 -2.91 1.07 3.12
CA GLU A 50 -3.42 1.86 4.23
C GLU A 50 -2.40 2.91 4.64
N TRP A 51 -2.88 4.12 4.78
CA TRP A 51 -2.03 5.25 5.17
C TRP A 51 -1.59 5.09 6.62
N VAL A 52 -0.31 5.22 6.85
CA VAL A 52 0.22 5.19 8.21
C VAL A 52 0.47 6.60 8.71
N GLN A 53 1.31 7.34 8.02
CA GLN A 53 1.47 8.78 8.28
C GLN A 53 2.23 9.40 7.13
N LEU A 54 2.02 10.68 6.93
CA LEU A 54 2.72 11.46 5.91
C LEU A 54 2.86 10.64 4.63
N SER A 55 4.06 10.22 4.31
CA SER A 55 4.35 9.51 3.08
C SER A 55 4.69 8.05 3.34
N VAL A 56 3.97 7.44 4.27
CA VAL A 56 4.20 6.05 4.64
C VAL A 56 2.89 5.28 4.53
N PHE A 57 2.91 4.20 3.76
CA PHE A 57 1.77 3.31 3.61
C PHE A 57 2.18 1.89 3.90
N GLN A 58 1.24 1.08 4.40
CA GLN A 58 1.44 -0.35 4.45
C GLN A 58 0.46 -1.01 3.48
N CYS A 59 0.95 -1.96 2.72
CA CYS A 59 0.19 -2.54 1.63
C CYS A 59 0.28 -4.05 1.68
N ARG A 60 -0.85 -4.73 1.52
CA ARG A 60 -0.88 -6.19 1.42
C ARG A 60 -1.25 -6.50 -0.01
N LEU A 61 -0.28 -6.99 -0.77
CA LEU A 61 -0.41 -7.08 -2.20
C LEU A 61 0.00 -8.44 -2.72
N SER A 62 -0.77 -8.94 -3.66
CA SER A 62 -0.34 -10.07 -4.45
C SER A 62 0.80 -9.61 -5.36
N ARG A 63 1.48 -10.57 -5.96
CA ARG A 63 2.54 -10.24 -6.90
C ARG A 63 2.02 -9.34 -8.03
N ARG A 64 0.84 -9.65 -8.53
CA ARG A 64 0.26 -8.86 -9.60
C ARG A 64 -0.01 -7.43 -9.17
N ARG A 65 -0.61 -7.26 -7.99
CA ARG A 65 -0.92 -5.93 -7.51
C ARG A 65 0.34 -5.12 -7.22
N GLN A 66 1.37 -5.79 -6.74
CA GLN A 66 2.63 -5.11 -6.49
C GLN A 66 3.23 -4.57 -7.79
N ILE A 67 3.13 -5.36 -8.87
CA ILE A 67 3.61 -4.90 -10.16
C ILE A 67 2.76 -3.73 -10.66
N GLU A 68 1.45 -3.81 -10.49
CA GLU A 68 0.57 -2.72 -10.88
C GLU A 68 0.90 -1.44 -10.14
N LEU A 69 1.18 -1.55 -8.85
CA LEU A 69 1.55 -0.39 -8.06
C LEU A 69 2.82 0.25 -8.59
N LYS A 70 3.84 -0.56 -8.86
CA LYS A 70 5.10 -0.03 -9.36
C LYS A 70 4.93 0.69 -10.68
N LEU A 71 4.13 0.12 -11.57
CA LEU A 71 3.89 0.76 -12.85
C LEU A 71 3.15 2.08 -12.70
N ALA A 72 2.15 2.10 -11.82
CA ALA A 72 1.39 3.31 -11.61
C ALA A 72 2.26 4.43 -11.05
N LEU A 73 3.09 4.10 -10.08
CA LEU A 73 3.99 5.10 -9.48
C LEU A 73 5.02 5.58 -10.48
N ASP A 74 5.57 4.66 -11.25
CA ASP A 74 6.62 4.98 -12.18
C ASP A 74 6.16 5.99 -13.23
N GLU A 75 4.89 5.95 -13.59
CA GLU A 75 4.35 6.88 -14.57
C GLU A 75 4.19 8.30 -14.05
N VAL A 76 4.08 8.45 -12.74
CA VAL A 76 3.77 9.75 -12.15
C VAL A 76 5.01 10.47 -11.64
N ILE A 77 5.97 9.73 -11.10
CA ILE A 77 7.10 10.38 -10.42
C ILE A 77 8.07 11.01 -11.42
N ASN A 78 8.80 11.98 -10.93
CA ASN A 78 9.91 12.56 -11.67
C ASN A 78 11.17 11.84 -11.22
N HIS A 79 11.79 11.12 -12.14
CA HIS A 79 12.86 10.19 -11.80
C HIS A 79 14.15 10.87 -11.34
N THR A 80 14.25 12.19 -11.49
CA THR A 80 15.42 12.90 -11.01
C THR A 80 15.17 13.65 -9.72
N GLU A 81 13.90 13.85 -9.33
CA GLU A 81 13.57 14.65 -8.16
C GLU A 81 12.86 13.85 -7.07
N ASP A 82 12.23 12.75 -7.44
CA ASP A 82 11.38 12.01 -6.53
C ASP A 82 11.99 10.67 -6.19
N HIS A 83 11.55 10.11 -5.07
CA HIS A 83 12.09 8.84 -4.61
C HIS A 83 10.97 8.03 -3.97
N VAL A 84 10.87 6.76 -4.33
CA VAL A 84 9.93 5.83 -3.71
C VAL A 84 10.70 4.60 -3.28
N ILE A 85 10.47 4.19 -2.05
CA ILE A 85 11.09 3.00 -1.50
C ILE A 85 10.01 2.01 -1.15
N ILE A 86 10.15 0.79 -1.63
CA ILE A 86 9.20 -0.28 -1.36
C ILE A 86 9.96 -1.37 -0.60
N ILE A 87 9.52 -1.65 0.62
CA ILE A 87 10.16 -2.61 1.49
C ILE A 87 9.26 -3.82 1.59
N GLU A 88 9.73 -4.95 1.13
CA GLU A 88 8.97 -6.18 1.27
C GLU A 88 9.27 -6.78 2.64
N VAL A 89 8.23 -6.98 3.45
CA VAL A 89 8.38 -7.43 4.81
C VAL A 89 8.23 -8.94 4.91
N GLY A 90 7.23 -9.50 4.22
CA GLY A 90 7.02 -10.94 4.24
C GLY A 90 5.55 -11.29 4.01
N PRO A 91 5.18 -12.55 4.23
CA PRO A 91 3.82 -13.01 3.95
C PRO A 91 2.79 -12.25 4.77
N ALA A 92 1.80 -11.69 4.10
CA ALA A 92 0.81 -10.86 4.75
C ALA A 92 -0.02 -11.64 5.77
N ALA A 93 -0.26 -12.92 5.49
CA ALA A 93 -1.07 -13.73 6.38
C ALA A 93 -0.40 -13.97 7.73
N ALA A 94 0.91 -13.84 7.79
CA ALA A 94 1.67 -14.15 9.01
C ALA A 94 2.15 -12.93 9.76
N ILE A 95 2.00 -11.75 9.21
CA ILE A 95 2.64 -10.56 9.76
C ILE A 95 1.61 -9.52 10.14
N ARG A 96 1.66 -9.09 11.40
CA ARG A 96 0.83 -7.99 11.89
C ARG A 96 1.72 -6.98 12.56
N PRO A 97 2.06 -5.94 11.85
CA PRO A 97 2.98 -4.93 12.39
C PRO A 97 2.39 -4.28 13.63
N ARG A 98 3.23 -4.04 14.60
CA ARG A 98 2.85 -3.23 15.74
C ARG A 98 3.35 -1.83 15.50
N ILE A 99 2.43 -0.89 15.57
CA ILE A 99 2.76 0.50 15.36
C ILE A 99 2.65 1.21 16.68
N GLU A 100 3.73 1.83 17.10
CA GLU A 100 3.75 2.64 18.31
C GLU A 100 4.03 4.07 17.90
N SER A 101 3.30 4.98 18.49
CA SER A 101 3.45 6.39 18.19
C SER A 101 3.80 7.14 19.45
N LEU A 102 4.77 8.01 19.35
CA LEU A 102 5.17 8.88 20.45
C LEU A 102 4.85 10.31 20.07
N GLY A 103 4.51 11.10 21.05
CA GLY A 103 4.19 12.50 20.82
C GLY A 103 2.71 12.71 20.64
N LYS A 104 2.32 13.30 19.52
CA LYS A 104 0.91 13.55 19.25
C LYS A 104 0.15 12.24 19.13
N SER A 105 -1.14 12.28 19.45
CA SER A 105 -1.94 11.09 19.28
C SER A 105 -1.97 10.66 17.83
N PHE A 106 -2.08 9.35 17.65
CA PHE A 106 -2.03 8.74 16.34
C PHE A 106 -3.25 7.86 16.17
N THR A 107 -3.92 8.01 15.04
CA THR A 107 -5.05 7.17 14.70
C THR A 107 -4.85 6.67 13.29
N VAL A 108 -4.93 5.36 13.13
CA VAL A 108 -4.83 4.79 11.81
C VAL A 108 -6.11 5.11 11.05
N VAL A 109 -5.97 5.64 9.87
CA VAL A 109 -7.10 5.94 9.02
C VAL A 109 -7.25 4.78 8.06
N GLU A 110 -8.34 4.06 8.20
CA GLU A 110 -8.51 2.87 7.41
C GLU A 110 -9.09 3.12 6.08
N ARG A 111 -9.90 4.12 5.96
CA ARG A 111 -10.45 4.42 4.69
C ARG A 111 -11.06 5.74 4.74
N GLY A 112 -11.62 6.12 3.74
CA GLY A 112 -12.17 7.40 3.67
C GLY A 112 -11.11 8.42 3.46
N PRO A 113 -11.51 9.64 3.38
CA PRO A 113 -10.61 10.70 3.00
C PRO A 113 -9.64 11.00 4.11
N VAL A 114 -8.44 11.26 3.73
CA VAL A 114 -7.43 11.70 4.65
C VAL A 114 -7.36 13.19 4.57
N ILE A 115 -7.36 13.81 5.72
CA ILE A 115 -7.26 15.23 5.77
C ILE A 115 -5.84 15.60 6.04
N VAL A 116 -5.28 16.28 5.16
CA VAL A 116 -3.88 16.57 5.27
C VAL A 116 -3.62 18.02 5.29
#